data_d46c5abefcf5eff2e5d0502338fb137a
#
_entry.id   d46c5abefcf5eff2e5d0502338fb137a
#
_cell.length_a   1.000
_cell.length_b   1.000
_cell.length_c   1.000
_cell.angle_alpha   90.00
_cell.angle_beta   90.00
_cell.angle_gamma   90.00
#
_symmetry.space_group_name_H-M   'P 1'
#
loop_
_entity.id
_entity.type
_entity.pdbx_description
1 polymer ?
#
loop_
_entity_poly.entity_id
_entity_poly.type
_entity_poly.pdbx_seq_one_letter_code
_entity_poly.pdbx_strand_id
1 'polypeptide(L)'
;IRPAINAGISVSRVGGAAQTKIMKRKDTGAGVRLALAQYRELAAFAQFASDLDEATRKQLERGKMVTELMKQGQYQPMQVWEMAATLFAVNNNYMDDLDVKQALPFEKGLLGFLKSKHSALTERMNSGKLSDEDEKALHEAIADFKKTGSY
;
A
#
# COMPACT_ATOMS: atom_id res chain seq x y z
N ILE A 1 17.53 -8.25 -6.48
CA ILE A 1 16.08 -8.10 -6.58
C ILE A 1 15.55 -7.48 -5.30
N ARG A 2 14.74 -6.45 -5.40
CA ARG A 2 14.05 -5.80 -4.27
C ARG A 2 12.55 -5.72 -4.54
N PRO A 3 11.68 -5.95 -3.55
CA PRO A 3 12.02 -6.44 -2.20
C PRO A 3 12.65 -7.85 -2.26
N ALA A 4 13.53 -8.17 -1.31
CA ALA A 4 14.20 -9.47 -1.25
C ALA A 4 13.24 -10.62 -0.90
N ILE A 5 12.12 -10.30 -0.24
CA ILE A 5 11.05 -11.23 0.10
C ILE A 5 10.12 -11.42 -1.11
N ASN A 6 9.89 -12.66 -1.50
CA ASN A 6 8.89 -12.99 -2.49
C ASN A 6 7.54 -13.29 -1.80
N ALA A 7 6.64 -12.29 -1.80
CA ALA A 7 5.34 -12.42 -1.14
C ALA A 7 4.44 -13.52 -1.74
N GLY A 8 4.64 -13.88 -3.01
CA GLY A 8 3.84 -14.91 -3.69
C GLY A 8 4.09 -16.33 -3.19
N ILE A 9 5.33 -16.65 -2.84
CA ILE A 9 5.73 -17.98 -2.35
C ILE A 9 5.96 -18.01 -0.83
N SER A 10 5.94 -16.83 -0.17
CA SER A 10 6.07 -16.74 1.29
C SER A 10 4.73 -17.05 1.94
N VAL A 11 4.62 -18.20 2.56
CA VAL A 11 3.38 -18.67 3.21
C VAL A 11 3.64 -18.95 4.68
N SER A 12 2.84 -18.35 5.55
CA SER A 12 2.81 -18.67 6.97
C SER A 12 1.37 -18.68 7.47
N ARG A 13 0.87 -19.85 7.82
CA ARG A 13 -0.47 -19.98 8.41
C ARG A 13 -0.51 -19.34 9.80
N VAL A 14 0.50 -19.59 10.60
CA VAL A 14 0.65 -19.01 11.95
C VAL A 14 0.83 -17.50 11.88
N GLY A 15 1.72 -17.02 10.99
CA GLY A 15 1.95 -15.60 10.78
C GLY A 15 0.68 -14.87 10.31
N GLY A 16 -0.09 -15.47 9.40
CA GLY A 16 -1.38 -14.94 8.97
C GLY A 16 -2.39 -14.83 10.11
N ALA A 17 -2.45 -15.80 11.01
CA ALA A 17 -3.30 -15.76 12.18
C ALA A 17 -2.86 -14.69 13.19
N ALA A 18 -1.56 -14.46 13.31
CA ALA A 18 -0.96 -13.50 14.23
C ALA A 18 -1.07 -12.03 13.78
N GLN A 19 -1.41 -11.76 12.52
CA GLN A 19 -1.59 -10.39 12.03
C GLN A 19 -2.65 -9.62 12.82
N THR A 20 -2.42 -8.33 13.01
CA THR A 20 -3.42 -7.42 13.57
C THR A 20 -4.65 -7.32 12.67
N LYS A 21 -5.79 -6.96 13.23
CA LYS A 21 -7.06 -6.84 12.46
C LYS A 21 -6.93 -5.86 11.30
N ILE A 22 -6.21 -4.76 11.49
CA ILE A 22 -5.99 -3.77 10.44
C ILE A 22 -5.18 -4.36 9.27
N MET A 23 -4.19 -5.22 9.53
CA MET A 23 -3.38 -5.85 8.49
C MET A 23 -4.08 -7.02 7.78
N LYS A 24 -5.12 -7.59 8.39
CA LYS A 24 -5.96 -8.65 7.77
C LYS A 24 -6.99 -8.11 6.77
N ARG A 25 -7.14 -6.80 6.67
CA ARG A 25 -8.11 -6.17 5.74
C ARG A 25 -7.67 -6.38 4.29
N LYS A 26 -8.66 -6.48 3.38
CA LYS A 26 -8.41 -6.63 1.93
C LYS A 26 -7.75 -5.39 1.30
N ASP A 27 -7.97 -4.23 1.90
CA ASP A 27 -7.40 -2.95 1.47
C ASP A 27 -6.06 -2.62 2.17
N THR A 28 -5.51 -3.54 2.93
CA THR A 28 -4.19 -3.45 3.54
C THR A 28 -3.35 -4.70 3.23
N GLY A 29 -2.81 -5.38 4.23
CA GLY A 29 -1.88 -6.48 4.05
C GLY A 29 -2.44 -7.69 3.31
N ALA A 30 -3.70 -8.07 3.53
CA ALA A 30 -4.29 -9.23 2.87
C ALA A 30 -4.43 -9.04 1.35
N GLY A 31 -4.66 -7.82 0.88
CA GLY A 31 -4.78 -7.51 -0.56
C GLY A 31 -3.46 -7.55 -1.31
N VAL A 32 -2.34 -7.33 -0.62
CA VAL A 32 -1.01 -7.22 -1.25
C VAL A 32 -0.59 -8.51 -1.95
N ARG A 33 -0.82 -9.66 -1.35
CA ARG A 33 -0.45 -10.95 -1.96
C ARG A 33 -1.17 -11.21 -3.27
N LEU A 34 -2.47 -10.95 -3.30
CA LEU A 34 -3.28 -11.09 -4.49
C LEU A 34 -2.85 -10.11 -5.58
N ALA A 35 -2.65 -8.85 -5.23
CA ALA A 35 -2.20 -7.82 -6.17
C ALA A 35 -0.83 -8.15 -6.77
N LEU A 36 0.11 -8.64 -5.98
CA LEU A 36 1.44 -9.03 -6.47
C LEU A 36 1.42 -10.31 -7.30
N ALA A 37 0.56 -11.27 -6.98
CA ALA A 37 0.38 -12.47 -7.79
C ALA A 37 -0.17 -12.11 -9.18
N GLN A 38 -1.25 -11.34 -9.23
CA GLN A 38 -1.83 -10.84 -10.48
C GLN A 38 -0.83 -10.01 -11.29
N TYR A 39 -0.07 -9.14 -10.62
CA TYR A 39 0.97 -8.35 -11.29
C TYR A 39 2.02 -9.23 -11.99
N ARG A 40 2.48 -10.30 -11.35
CA ARG A 40 3.47 -11.21 -11.94
C ARG A 40 2.95 -11.94 -13.15
N GLU A 41 1.71 -12.43 -13.07
CA GLU A 41 1.06 -13.08 -14.21
C GLU A 41 0.92 -12.11 -15.38
N LEU A 42 0.40 -10.92 -15.12
CA LEU A 42 0.20 -9.90 -16.15
C LEU A 42 1.53 -9.35 -16.70
N ALA A 43 2.57 -9.22 -15.87
CA ALA A 43 3.89 -8.77 -16.32
C ALA A 43 4.54 -9.73 -17.31
N ALA A 44 4.32 -11.03 -17.15
CA ALA A 44 4.78 -12.03 -18.12
C ALA A 44 4.07 -11.86 -19.47
N PHE A 45 2.77 -11.61 -19.48
CA PHE A 45 1.99 -11.34 -20.70
C PHE A 45 2.34 -10.00 -21.34
N ALA A 46 2.60 -8.97 -20.54
CA ALA A 46 2.91 -7.61 -21.01
C ALA A 46 4.17 -7.55 -21.88
N GLN A 47 5.08 -8.50 -21.73
CA GLN A 47 6.27 -8.60 -22.59
C GLN A 47 5.95 -9.02 -24.04
N PHE A 48 4.80 -9.65 -24.26
CA PHE A 48 4.40 -10.23 -25.54
C PHE A 48 3.21 -9.53 -26.20
N ALA A 49 2.49 -8.67 -25.48
CA ALA A 49 1.30 -8.00 -25.94
C ALA A 49 1.56 -6.53 -26.24
N SER A 50 1.41 -6.12 -27.49
CA SER A 50 1.53 -4.71 -27.91
C SER A 50 0.35 -3.85 -27.46
N ASP A 51 -0.83 -4.44 -27.27
CA ASP A 51 -2.06 -3.75 -26.89
C ASP A 51 -2.68 -4.35 -25.64
N LEU A 52 -2.41 -3.68 -24.51
CA LEU A 52 -3.07 -3.98 -23.24
C LEU A 52 -4.31 -3.09 -23.09
N ASP A 53 -5.40 -3.70 -22.67
CA ASP A 53 -6.59 -2.95 -22.28
C ASP A 53 -6.31 -2.05 -21.06
N GLU A 54 -7.11 -1.00 -20.87
CA GLU A 54 -6.90 -0.03 -19.82
C GLU A 54 -6.93 -0.64 -18.41
N ALA A 55 -7.81 -1.62 -18.18
CA ALA A 55 -7.92 -2.30 -16.90
C ALA A 55 -6.65 -3.07 -16.55
N THR A 56 -6.11 -3.82 -17.51
CA THR A 56 -4.85 -4.57 -17.34
C THR A 56 -3.66 -3.62 -17.12
N ARG A 57 -3.63 -2.51 -17.84
CA ARG A 57 -2.59 -1.49 -17.65
C ARG A 57 -2.62 -0.92 -16.24
N LYS A 58 -3.80 -0.56 -15.73
CA LYS A 58 -3.98 -0.07 -14.35
C LYS A 58 -3.55 -1.10 -13.30
N GLN A 59 -3.85 -2.36 -13.52
CA GLN A 59 -3.38 -3.44 -12.62
C GLN A 59 -1.86 -3.57 -12.61
N LEU A 60 -1.22 -3.45 -13.76
CA LEU A 60 0.24 -3.48 -13.88
C LEU A 60 0.88 -2.28 -13.17
N GLU A 61 0.35 -1.08 -13.37
CA GLU A 61 0.83 0.13 -12.73
C GLU A 61 0.67 0.05 -11.21
N ARG A 62 -0.46 -0.44 -10.73
CA ARG A 62 -0.69 -0.69 -9.30
C ARG A 62 0.29 -1.71 -8.73
N GLY A 63 0.53 -2.81 -9.44
CA GLY A 63 1.50 -3.82 -9.02
C GLY A 63 2.94 -3.28 -8.94
N LYS A 64 3.33 -2.43 -9.88
CA LYS A 64 4.62 -1.70 -9.82
C LYS A 64 4.68 -0.79 -8.60
N MET A 65 3.61 -0.04 -8.35
CA MET A 65 3.51 0.88 -7.20
C MET A 65 3.63 0.13 -5.88
N VAL A 66 2.87 -0.95 -5.70
CA VAL A 66 2.95 -1.81 -4.51
C VAL A 66 4.36 -2.37 -4.33
N THR A 67 4.98 -2.85 -5.40
CA THR A 67 6.35 -3.38 -5.37
C THR A 67 7.35 -2.31 -4.91
N GLU A 68 7.20 -1.08 -5.38
CA GLU A 68 8.06 0.03 -4.95
C GLU A 68 7.86 0.38 -3.48
N LEU A 69 6.62 0.45 -3.02
CA LEU A 69 6.28 0.71 -1.61
C LEU A 69 6.74 -0.40 -0.65
N MET A 70 6.90 -1.62 -1.13
CA MET A 70 7.44 -2.73 -0.34
C MET A 70 8.96 -2.69 -0.18
N LYS A 71 9.65 -1.83 -0.90
CA LYS A 71 11.09 -1.61 -0.73
C LYS A 71 11.33 -0.77 0.52
N GLN A 72 12.07 -1.33 1.44
CA GLN A 72 12.35 -0.73 2.74
C GLN A 72 13.87 -0.61 2.94
N GLY A 73 14.30 0.48 3.55
CA GLY A 73 15.71 0.66 3.90
C GLY A 73 16.15 -0.34 4.97
N GLN A 74 17.42 -0.69 4.95
CA GLN A 74 18.00 -1.55 5.99
C GLN A 74 17.90 -0.85 7.35
N TYR A 75 17.52 -1.58 8.39
CA TYR A 75 17.32 -1.05 9.76
C TYR A 75 16.29 0.08 9.88
N GLN A 76 15.33 0.13 8.95
CA GLN A 76 14.24 1.10 8.98
C GLN A 76 12.89 0.37 9.11
N PRO A 77 12.54 -0.16 10.28
CA PRO A 77 11.26 -0.81 10.49
C PRO A 77 10.13 0.22 10.46
N MET A 78 8.98 -0.18 9.93
CA MET A 78 7.76 0.62 9.93
C MET A 78 6.83 0.17 11.05
N GLN A 79 6.12 1.11 11.65
CA GLN A 79 5.04 0.82 12.59
C GLN A 79 3.81 0.26 11.87
N VAL A 80 2.92 -0.40 12.61
CA VAL A 80 1.71 -1.01 12.03
C VAL A 80 0.85 0.02 11.30
N TRP A 81 0.65 1.20 11.89
CA TRP A 81 -0.15 2.25 11.27
C TRP A 81 0.49 2.79 9.98
N GLU A 82 1.81 2.87 9.92
CA GLU A 82 2.54 3.32 8.73
C GLU A 82 2.34 2.34 7.56
N MET A 83 2.53 1.05 7.81
CA MET A 83 2.28 0.02 6.81
C MET A 83 0.82 0.01 6.35
N ALA A 84 -0.11 0.08 7.30
CA ALA A 84 -1.53 0.06 7.01
C ALA A 84 -1.98 1.27 6.19
N ALA A 85 -1.54 2.49 6.54
CA ALA A 85 -1.88 3.71 5.83
C ALA A 85 -1.34 3.71 4.39
N THR A 86 -0.10 3.27 4.19
CA THR A 86 0.53 3.16 2.87
C THR A 86 -0.22 2.18 1.98
N LEU A 87 -0.50 0.97 2.47
CA LEU A 87 -1.21 -0.04 1.72
C LEU A 87 -2.67 0.35 1.46
N PHE A 88 -3.32 0.99 2.43
CA PHE A 88 -4.67 1.52 2.27
C PHE A 88 -4.74 2.56 1.15
N ALA A 89 -3.77 3.46 1.09
CA ALA A 89 -3.71 4.48 0.05
C ALA A 89 -3.57 3.86 -1.36
N VAL A 90 -2.68 2.90 -1.55
CA VAL A 90 -2.48 2.27 -2.85
C VAL A 90 -3.65 1.39 -3.26
N ASN A 91 -4.24 0.65 -2.33
CA ASN A 91 -5.37 -0.24 -2.62
C ASN A 91 -6.69 0.50 -2.86
N ASN A 92 -6.84 1.71 -2.32
CA ASN A 92 -8.02 2.57 -2.54
C ASN A 92 -7.80 3.61 -3.66
N ASN A 93 -6.90 3.35 -4.59
CA ASN A 93 -6.68 4.13 -5.81
C ASN A 93 -6.12 5.56 -5.61
N TYR A 94 -5.67 5.91 -4.42
CA TYR A 94 -5.12 7.24 -4.16
C TYR A 94 -3.78 7.51 -4.85
N MET A 95 -3.11 6.46 -5.33
CA MET A 95 -1.83 6.55 -6.01
C MET A 95 -1.90 6.23 -7.51
N ASP A 96 -3.10 6.04 -8.07
CA ASP A 96 -3.29 5.64 -9.47
C ASP A 96 -2.87 6.74 -10.47
N ASP A 97 -2.87 7.99 -10.06
CA ASP A 97 -2.46 9.15 -10.85
C ASP A 97 -0.97 9.52 -10.66
N LEU A 98 -0.25 8.76 -9.85
CA LEU A 98 1.17 9.01 -9.57
C LEU A 98 2.08 8.14 -10.43
N ASP A 99 3.25 8.70 -10.77
CA ASP A 99 4.34 7.93 -11.33
C ASP A 99 5.00 7.06 -10.22
N VAL A 100 5.54 5.91 -10.60
CA VAL A 100 6.26 5.01 -9.67
C VAL A 100 7.37 5.74 -8.91
N LYS A 101 8.03 6.71 -9.54
CA LYS A 101 9.06 7.54 -8.92
C LYS A 101 8.53 8.41 -7.77
N GLN A 102 7.23 8.70 -7.78
CA GLN A 102 6.57 9.50 -6.74
C GLN A 102 6.07 8.65 -5.57
N ALA A 103 6.14 7.32 -5.67
CA ALA A 103 5.63 6.41 -4.65
C ALA A 103 6.24 6.66 -3.26
N LEU A 104 7.56 6.66 -3.17
CA LEU A 104 8.26 6.87 -1.90
C LEU A 104 8.15 8.30 -1.37
N PRO A 105 8.28 9.37 -2.19
CA PRO A 105 7.97 10.73 -1.76
C PRO A 105 6.55 10.90 -1.25
N PHE A 106 5.56 10.33 -1.94
CA PHE A 106 4.17 10.36 -1.51
C PHE A 106 3.98 9.65 -0.16
N GLU A 107 4.53 8.46 0.00
CA GLU A 107 4.50 7.71 1.26
C GLU A 107 5.07 8.53 2.40
N LYS A 108 6.28 9.07 2.25
CA LYS A 108 6.92 9.90 3.28
C LYS A 108 6.08 11.11 3.64
N GLY A 109 5.57 11.81 2.64
CA GLY A 109 4.72 12.98 2.85
C GLY A 109 3.43 12.64 3.56
N LEU A 110 2.75 11.56 3.12
CA LEU A 110 1.50 11.10 3.73
C LEU A 110 1.70 10.69 5.18
N LEU A 111 2.73 9.90 5.48
CA LEU A 111 3.01 9.46 6.85
C LEU A 111 3.35 10.64 7.76
N GLY A 112 4.13 11.60 7.29
CA GLY A 112 4.41 12.84 8.01
C GLY A 112 3.15 13.68 8.26
N PHE A 113 2.30 13.81 7.25
CA PHE A 113 1.01 14.52 7.37
C PHE A 113 0.08 13.87 8.38
N LEU A 114 -0.10 12.55 8.31
CA LEU A 114 -0.94 11.80 9.25
C LEU A 114 -0.41 11.93 10.69
N LYS A 115 0.89 11.79 10.88
CA LYS A 115 1.52 11.90 12.19
C LYS A 115 1.35 13.29 12.81
N SER A 116 1.44 14.35 12.01
CA SER A 116 1.37 15.74 12.49
C SER A 116 -0.06 16.25 12.64
N LYS A 117 -0.95 15.90 11.74
CA LYS A 117 -2.33 16.41 11.69
C LYS A 117 -3.38 15.46 12.27
N HIS A 118 -3.11 14.16 12.26
CA HIS A 118 -4.03 13.11 12.65
C HIS A 118 -3.42 12.11 13.62
N SER A 119 -2.65 12.59 14.59
CA SER A 119 -1.92 11.74 15.56
C SER A 119 -2.82 10.77 16.33
N ALA A 120 -4.01 11.22 16.74
CA ALA A 120 -4.98 10.36 17.42
C ALA A 120 -5.44 9.18 16.53
N LEU A 121 -5.63 9.42 15.23
CA LEU A 121 -5.96 8.37 14.27
C LEU A 121 -4.79 7.38 14.13
N THR A 122 -3.56 7.87 14.01
CA THR A 122 -2.38 7.00 13.89
C THR A 122 -2.18 6.12 15.11
N GLU A 123 -2.43 6.64 16.32
CA GLU A 123 -2.36 5.86 17.56
C GLU A 123 -3.41 4.74 17.58
N ARG A 124 -4.65 5.03 17.19
CA ARG A 124 -5.69 4.01 17.10
C ARG A 124 -5.36 2.94 16.08
N MET A 125 -4.87 3.33 14.91
CA MET A 125 -4.41 2.39 13.88
C MET A 125 -3.23 1.53 14.37
N ASN A 126 -2.31 2.12 15.12
CA ASN A 126 -1.16 1.41 15.66
C ASN A 126 -1.55 0.35 16.71
N SER A 127 -2.70 0.52 17.36
CA SER A 127 -3.28 -0.54 18.21
C SER A 127 -3.76 -1.78 17.43
N GLY A 128 -3.72 -1.71 16.10
CA GLY A 128 -4.06 -2.82 15.21
C GLY A 128 -5.52 -2.89 14.80
N LYS A 129 -6.29 -1.84 15.01
CA LYS A 129 -7.71 -1.74 14.68
C LYS A 129 -7.98 -0.56 13.76
N LEU A 130 -9.00 -0.71 12.92
CA LEU A 130 -9.55 0.37 12.10
C LEU A 130 -11.08 0.26 12.16
N SER A 131 -11.72 1.16 12.91
CA SER A 131 -13.18 1.25 12.95
C SER A 131 -13.72 1.90 11.67
N ASP A 132 -15.03 1.81 11.42
CA ASP A 132 -15.65 2.46 10.26
C ASP A 132 -15.48 3.99 10.30
N GLU A 133 -15.49 4.59 11.48
CA GLU A 133 -15.22 6.02 11.67
C GLU A 133 -13.76 6.36 11.36
N ASP A 134 -12.83 5.53 11.81
CA ASP A 134 -11.41 5.69 11.54
C ASP A 134 -11.09 5.50 10.05
N GLU A 135 -11.79 4.59 9.38
CA GLU A 135 -11.67 4.39 7.94
C GLU A 135 -12.10 5.64 7.17
N LYS A 136 -13.24 6.24 7.52
CA LYS A 136 -13.69 7.51 6.94
C LYS A 136 -12.70 8.64 7.19
N ALA A 137 -12.21 8.76 8.42
CA ALA A 137 -11.20 9.75 8.79
C ALA A 137 -9.91 9.57 7.99
N LEU A 138 -9.49 8.33 7.75
CA LEU A 138 -8.31 8.03 6.94
C LEU A 138 -8.53 8.40 5.46
N HIS A 139 -9.69 8.10 4.89
CA HIS A 139 -10.04 8.54 3.54
C HIS A 139 -9.99 10.06 3.38
N GLU A 140 -10.59 10.78 4.31
CA GLU A 140 -10.59 12.26 4.32
C GLU A 140 -9.17 12.81 4.46
N ALA A 141 -8.38 12.25 5.37
CA ALA A 141 -7.00 12.67 5.60
C ALA A 141 -6.11 12.47 4.36
N ILE A 142 -6.23 11.33 3.67
CA ILE A 142 -5.47 11.06 2.44
C ILE A 142 -5.92 12.02 1.32
N ALA A 143 -7.23 12.23 1.16
CA ALA A 143 -7.76 13.17 0.18
C ALA A 143 -7.27 14.60 0.42
N ASP A 144 -7.23 15.03 1.67
CA ASP A 144 -6.71 16.35 2.04
C ASP A 144 -5.21 16.46 1.79
N PHE A 145 -4.44 15.43 2.10
CA PHE A 145 -3.02 15.39 1.77
C PHE A 145 -2.78 15.51 0.26
N LYS A 146 -3.54 14.81 -0.56
CA LYS A 146 -3.44 14.91 -2.02
C LYS A 146 -3.72 16.32 -2.55
N LYS A 147 -4.63 17.06 -1.93
CA LYS A 147 -4.90 18.46 -2.30
C LYS A 147 -3.71 19.38 -2.04
N THR A 148 -2.82 19.04 -1.13
CA THR A 148 -1.61 19.85 -0.86
C THR A 148 -0.61 19.83 -2.01
N GLY A 149 -0.58 18.74 -2.80
CA GLY A 149 0.34 18.57 -3.91
C GLY A 149 1.82 18.49 -3.50
N SER A 150 2.12 18.32 -2.22
CA SER A 150 3.49 18.38 -1.65
C SER A 150 4.19 17.01 -1.65
N TYR A 151 4.28 16.37 -2.82
CA TYR A 151 4.92 15.06 -2.96
C TYR A 151 5.55 14.83 -4.32
#